data_1c72fade839a763f622b34a31a68a856
#
_entry.id   1c72fade839a763f622b34a31a68a856
#
_cell.length_a   1.000
_cell.length_b   1.000
_cell.length_c   1.000
_cell.angle_alpha   90.00
_cell.angle_beta   90.00
_cell.angle_gamma   90.00
#
_symmetry.space_group_name_H-M   'P 1'
#
loop_
_entity.id
_entity.type
_entity.pdbx_description
1 polymer ?
#
loop_
_entity_poly.entity_id
_entity_poly.type
_entity_poly.pdbx_seq_one_letter_code
_entity_poly.pdbx_strand_id
1 'polypeptide(L)'
;MVQHFTKDFKYLEDVEIKTPDKQEILEKAKDIQNAIRQAETKEEAIQAVKAYFAFEDDIQTMASLIYIRHTIDTRDKRYDELSNLLNEISPEIDQATNAIEQDILKSKFKKDLEERFHDLFFRQIELRNKTFSDEIIPDLVEENKLQTEYVNLISSALIQYKGNEYSISQMGKFTSSLDREERREASKLVWDFYQKNDEKIGDIYSR
;
A
#
# COMPACT_ATOMS: atom_id res chain seq x y z
N MET A 1 2.90 15.62 1.41
CA MET A 1 4.16 15.14 2.00
C MET A 1 3.96 14.88 3.49
N VAL A 2 4.30 13.71 3.99
CA VAL A 2 4.31 13.46 5.43
C VAL A 2 5.40 14.33 6.00
N GLN A 3 5.08 15.24 6.92
CA GLN A 3 6.14 15.92 7.68
C GLN A 3 6.99 14.84 8.31
N HIS A 4 8.30 14.96 8.24
CA HIS A 4 9.21 14.08 8.97
C HIS A 4 8.65 13.86 10.36
N PHE A 5 8.39 12.59 10.71
CA PHE A 5 7.89 12.23 12.01
C PHE A 5 8.81 12.84 13.05
N THR A 6 8.36 13.91 13.68
CA THR A 6 9.04 14.40 14.88
C THR A 6 8.85 13.34 15.96
N LYS A 7 9.87 13.08 16.73
CA LYS A 7 9.88 12.06 17.80
C LYS A 7 8.84 12.27 18.91
N ASP A 8 7.89 13.18 18.74
CA ASP A 8 7.05 13.71 19.81
C ASP A 8 5.58 13.28 19.76
N PHE A 9 5.14 12.48 18.77
CA PHE A 9 3.79 11.93 18.85
C PHE A 9 3.75 10.67 19.71
N LYS A 10 2.80 10.65 20.63
CA LYS A 10 2.64 9.56 21.59
C LYS A 10 1.80 8.42 21.04
N TYR A 11 0.87 8.74 20.16
CA TYR A 11 -0.07 7.79 19.57
C TYR A 11 -0.16 8.00 18.06
N LEU A 12 -0.51 6.92 17.34
CA LEU A 12 -0.72 6.97 15.89
C LEU A 12 -1.83 7.96 15.50
N GLU A 13 -2.82 8.13 16.37
CA GLU A 13 -3.93 9.08 16.21
C GLU A 13 -3.47 10.54 16.14
N ASP A 14 -2.33 10.87 16.74
CA ASP A 14 -1.78 12.23 16.76
C ASP A 14 -1.10 12.62 15.43
N VAL A 15 -0.88 11.63 14.54
CA VAL A 15 -0.24 11.86 13.24
C VAL A 15 -1.25 12.46 12.27
N GLU A 16 -1.00 13.69 11.84
CA GLU A 16 -1.80 14.33 10.79
C GLU A 16 -1.44 13.76 9.42
N ILE A 17 -2.43 13.20 8.73
CA ILE A 17 -2.28 12.69 7.36
C ILE A 17 -2.81 13.75 6.40
N LYS A 18 -1.92 14.30 5.58
CA LYS A 18 -2.29 15.23 4.50
C LYS A 18 -2.84 14.45 3.31
N THR A 19 -3.78 15.06 2.59
CA THR A 19 -4.24 14.49 1.32
C THR A 19 -3.07 14.43 0.34
N PRO A 20 -2.82 13.27 -0.27
CA PRO A 20 -1.78 13.13 -1.29
C PRO A 20 -2.02 14.10 -2.46
N ASP A 21 -1.01 14.87 -2.83
CA ASP A 21 -1.02 15.67 -4.05
C ASP A 21 -0.23 14.93 -5.13
N LYS A 22 -0.96 14.36 -6.08
CA LYS A 22 -0.40 13.61 -7.21
C LYS A 22 0.65 14.41 -7.97
N GLN A 23 0.35 15.69 -8.26
CA GLN A 23 1.25 16.51 -9.06
C GLN A 23 2.56 16.78 -8.31
N GLU A 24 2.47 17.13 -7.02
CA GLU A 24 3.66 17.33 -6.17
C GLU A 24 4.53 16.07 -6.11
N ILE A 25 3.89 14.90 -5.98
CA ILE A 25 4.59 13.60 -5.91
C ILE A 25 5.32 13.32 -7.22
N LEU A 26 4.66 13.47 -8.37
CA LEU A 26 5.24 13.20 -9.68
C LEU A 26 6.33 14.21 -10.06
N GLU A 27 6.18 15.49 -9.68
CA GLU A 27 7.22 16.50 -9.85
C GLU A 27 8.47 16.14 -9.04
N LYS A 28 8.31 15.76 -7.78
CA LYS A 28 9.43 15.31 -6.92
C LYS A 28 10.15 14.08 -7.51
N ALA A 29 9.39 13.10 -8.00
CA ALA A 29 9.96 11.93 -8.67
C ALA A 29 10.77 12.33 -9.92
N LYS A 30 10.26 13.25 -10.73
CA LYS A 30 10.93 13.77 -11.91
C LYS A 30 12.23 14.52 -11.57
N ASP A 31 12.24 15.31 -10.49
CA ASP A 31 13.43 16.01 -10.03
C ASP A 31 14.52 15.03 -9.60
N ILE A 32 14.16 13.97 -8.88
CA ILE A 32 15.08 12.89 -8.50
C ILE A 32 15.63 12.19 -9.74
N GLN A 33 14.76 11.86 -10.70
CA GLN A 33 15.15 11.24 -11.96
C GLN A 33 16.17 12.11 -12.72
N ASN A 34 15.91 13.40 -12.80
CA ASN A 34 16.82 14.36 -13.44
C ASN A 34 18.16 14.44 -12.70
N ALA A 35 18.16 14.45 -11.38
CA ALA A 35 19.39 14.46 -10.58
C ALA A 35 20.25 13.22 -10.84
N ILE A 36 19.64 12.03 -10.99
CA ILE A 36 20.36 10.80 -11.34
C ILE A 36 20.97 10.88 -12.74
N ARG A 37 20.22 11.36 -13.73
CA ARG A 37 20.68 11.49 -15.13
C ARG A 37 21.80 12.52 -15.30
N GLN A 38 21.72 13.61 -14.56
CA GLN A 38 22.62 14.76 -14.69
C GLN A 38 23.84 14.67 -13.77
N ALA A 39 23.92 13.66 -12.89
CA ALA A 39 25.05 13.50 -11.99
C ALA A 39 26.37 13.46 -12.78
N GLU A 40 27.30 14.35 -12.44
CA GLU A 40 28.65 14.44 -13.06
C GLU A 40 29.68 13.73 -12.19
N THR A 41 29.44 13.62 -10.90
CA THR A 41 30.32 12.98 -9.92
C THR A 41 29.57 11.79 -9.21
N LYS A 42 30.36 10.86 -8.65
CA LYS A 42 29.80 9.76 -7.86
C LYS A 42 29.07 10.25 -6.61
N GLU A 43 29.58 11.33 -6.02
CA GLU A 43 28.97 11.97 -4.84
C GLU A 43 27.58 12.50 -5.17
N GLU A 44 27.39 13.14 -6.31
CA GLU A 44 26.08 13.59 -6.79
C GLU A 44 25.14 12.39 -7.05
N ALA A 45 25.63 11.35 -7.71
CA ALA A 45 24.85 10.13 -7.94
C ALA A 45 24.41 9.47 -6.62
N ILE A 46 25.30 9.40 -5.62
CA ILE A 46 24.98 8.89 -4.28
C ILE A 46 23.91 9.75 -3.60
N GLN A 47 23.99 11.08 -3.70
CA GLN A 47 22.96 11.95 -3.10
C GLN A 47 21.61 11.81 -3.81
N ALA A 48 21.60 11.67 -5.14
CA ALA A 48 20.36 11.43 -5.89
C ALA A 48 19.69 10.10 -5.51
N VAL A 49 20.46 9.03 -5.32
CA VAL A 49 19.91 7.73 -4.84
C VAL A 49 19.42 7.83 -3.39
N LYS A 50 20.08 8.60 -2.51
CA LYS A 50 19.56 8.86 -1.16
C LYS A 50 18.25 9.66 -1.20
N ALA A 51 18.12 10.62 -2.11
CA ALA A 51 16.86 11.35 -2.30
C ALA A 51 15.75 10.42 -2.80
N TYR A 52 16.06 9.43 -3.65
CA TYR A 52 15.14 8.38 -4.05
C TYR A 52 14.67 7.54 -2.85
N PHE A 53 15.57 7.08 -1.97
CA PHE A 53 15.16 6.34 -0.78
C PHE A 53 14.27 7.17 0.15
N ALA A 54 14.61 8.44 0.37
CA ALA A 54 13.76 9.32 1.18
C ALA A 54 12.38 9.54 0.55
N PHE A 55 12.30 9.58 -0.78
CA PHE A 55 11.03 9.65 -1.51
C PHE A 55 10.21 8.38 -1.33
N GLU A 56 10.81 7.20 -1.51
CA GLU A 56 10.17 5.90 -1.29
C GLU A 56 9.65 5.78 0.16
N ASP A 57 10.47 6.13 1.15
CA ASP A 57 10.09 6.10 2.57
C ASP A 57 8.88 7.02 2.85
N ASP A 58 8.85 8.23 2.27
CA ASP A 58 7.74 9.17 2.39
C ASP A 58 6.44 8.58 1.81
N ILE A 59 6.50 8.00 0.60
CA ILE A 59 5.34 7.39 -0.08
C ILE A 59 4.85 6.17 0.69
N GLN A 60 5.74 5.27 1.07
CA GLN A 60 5.39 4.05 1.82
C GLN A 60 4.79 4.36 3.19
N THR A 61 5.34 5.37 3.87
CA THR A 61 4.82 5.80 5.17
C THR A 61 3.43 6.39 5.04
N MET A 62 3.22 7.28 4.06
CA MET A 62 1.92 7.87 3.77
C MET A 62 0.87 6.80 3.44
N ALA A 63 1.20 5.89 2.53
CA ALA A 63 0.31 4.80 2.13
C ALA A 63 -0.04 3.88 3.32
N SER A 64 0.95 3.51 4.13
CA SER A 64 0.75 2.69 5.32
C SER A 64 -0.16 3.36 6.36
N LEU A 65 0.02 4.65 6.59
CA LEU A 65 -0.83 5.40 7.54
C LEU A 65 -2.28 5.50 7.07
N ILE A 66 -2.51 5.78 5.78
CA ILE A 66 -3.85 5.81 5.20
C ILE A 66 -4.49 4.42 5.31
N TYR A 67 -3.77 3.37 4.95
CA TYR A 67 -4.24 1.98 5.06
C TYR A 67 -4.62 1.61 6.50
N ILE A 68 -3.75 1.87 7.48
CA ILE A 68 -4.02 1.58 8.89
C ILE A 68 -5.27 2.32 9.37
N ARG A 69 -5.41 3.61 9.07
CA ARG A 69 -6.58 4.41 9.45
C ARG A 69 -7.85 3.90 8.80
N HIS A 70 -7.82 3.61 7.52
CA HIS A 70 -8.95 3.04 6.79
C HIS A 70 -9.39 1.69 7.37
N THR A 71 -8.45 0.81 7.72
CA THR A 71 -8.77 -0.52 8.27
C THR A 71 -9.24 -0.50 9.73
N ILE A 72 -8.91 0.54 10.51
CA ILE A 72 -9.44 0.71 11.87
C ILE A 72 -10.95 1.03 11.85
N ASP A 73 -11.40 1.91 10.97
CA ASP A 73 -12.83 2.19 10.75
C ASP A 73 -13.11 2.45 9.26
N THR A 74 -13.55 1.42 8.55
CA THR A 74 -13.91 1.48 7.13
C THR A 74 -15.14 2.33 6.83
N ARG A 75 -15.83 2.84 7.85
CA ARG A 75 -16.97 3.77 7.72
C ARG A 75 -16.56 5.23 7.80
N ASP A 76 -15.30 5.49 8.16
CA ASP A 76 -14.75 6.85 8.14
C ASP A 76 -14.57 7.31 6.69
N LYS A 77 -15.43 8.23 6.24
CA LYS A 77 -15.47 8.73 4.87
C LYS A 77 -14.14 9.37 4.44
N ARG A 78 -13.45 10.04 5.36
CA ARG A 78 -12.17 10.70 5.04
C ARG A 78 -11.11 9.68 4.64
N TYR A 79 -10.97 8.60 5.41
CA TYR A 79 -9.97 7.58 5.12
C TYR A 79 -10.36 6.65 3.97
N ASP A 80 -11.65 6.45 3.76
CA ASP A 80 -12.16 5.79 2.55
C ASP A 80 -11.81 6.60 1.29
N GLU A 81 -12.07 7.92 1.29
CA GLU A 81 -11.71 8.82 0.19
C GLU A 81 -10.18 8.86 -0.06
N LEU A 82 -9.37 8.91 1.00
CA LEU A 82 -7.90 8.88 0.88
C LEU A 82 -7.39 7.54 0.34
N SER A 83 -7.98 6.42 0.75
CA SER A 83 -7.64 5.08 0.24
C SER A 83 -7.98 4.96 -1.24
N ASN A 84 -9.17 5.43 -1.65
CA ASN A 84 -9.59 5.43 -3.05
C ASN A 84 -8.67 6.31 -3.91
N LEU A 85 -8.31 7.50 -3.42
CA LEU A 85 -7.36 8.38 -4.11
C LEU A 85 -5.99 7.70 -4.30
N LEU A 86 -5.45 7.03 -3.25
CA LEU A 86 -4.20 6.29 -3.38
C LEU A 86 -4.30 5.18 -4.42
N ASN A 87 -5.38 4.40 -4.43
CA ASN A 87 -5.60 3.34 -5.42
C ASN A 87 -5.62 3.89 -6.85
N GLU A 88 -6.12 5.13 -7.03
CA GLU A 88 -6.15 5.77 -8.34
C GLU A 88 -4.77 6.27 -8.78
N ILE A 89 -3.97 6.84 -7.86
CA ILE A 89 -2.70 7.50 -8.22
C ILE A 89 -1.49 6.58 -8.10
N SER A 90 -1.55 5.50 -7.31
CA SER A 90 -0.40 4.61 -7.06
C SER A 90 0.22 4.03 -8.34
N PRO A 91 -0.53 3.61 -9.39
CA PRO A 91 0.09 3.09 -10.60
C PRO A 91 0.97 4.11 -11.33
N GLU A 92 0.61 5.41 -11.29
CA GLU A 92 1.44 6.46 -11.89
C GLU A 92 2.68 6.76 -11.03
N ILE A 93 2.56 6.63 -9.70
CA ILE A 93 3.70 6.73 -8.77
C ILE A 93 4.65 5.55 -9.02
N ASP A 94 4.13 4.33 -9.16
CA ASP A 94 4.92 3.13 -9.45
C ASP A 94 5.65 3.25 -10.80
N GLN A 95 4.99 3.82 -11.82
CA GLN A 95 5.62 4.12 -13.10
C GLN A 95 6.78 5.12 -12.95
N ALA A 96 6.57 6.20 -12.18
CA ALA A 96 7.61 7.20 -11.94
C ALA A 96 8.80 6.60 -11.16
N THR A 97 8.51 5.80 -10.12
CA THR A 97 9.51 5.05 -9.35
C THR A 97 10.31 4.10 -10.24
N ASN A 98 9.62 3.32 -11.09
CA ASN A 98 10.27 2.40 -12.03
C ASN A 98 11.19 3.16 -13.00
N ALA A 99 10.79 4.32 -13.50
CA ALA A 99 11.62 5.16 -14.37
C ALA A 99 12.89 5.65 -13.66
N ILE A 100 12.80 6.03 -12.38
CA ILE A 100 13.97 6.37 -11.55
C ILE A 100 14.90 5.17 -11.41
N GLU A 101 14.38 3.99 -11.08
CA GLU A 101 15.13 2.76 -10.93
C GLU A 101 15.87 2.35 -12.21
N GLN A 102 15.22 2.51 -13.36
CA GLN A 102 15.87 2.26 -14.65
C GLN A 102 17.06 3.19 -14.89
N ASP A 103 16.96 4.47 -14.49
CA ASP A 103 18.06 5.43 -14.62
C ASP A 103 19.19 5.13 -13.63
N ILE A 104 18.88 4.66 -12.42
CA ILE A 104 19.89 4.14 -11.47
C ILE A 104 20.66 2.97 -12.08
N LEU A 105 19.94 2.00 -12.68
CA LEU A 105 20.57 0.84 -13.33
C LEU A 105 21.46 1.21 -14.53
N LYS A 106 21.10 2.28 -15.25
CA LYS A 106 21.84 2.79 -16.44
C LYS A 106 22.90 3.82 -16.08
N SER A 107 23.02 4.19 -14.80
CA SER A 107 23.99 5.22 -14.37
C SER A 107 25.43 4.83 -14.71
N LYS A 108 26.20 5.80 -15.18
CA LYS A 108 27.66 5.64 -15.39
C LYS A 108 28.42 5.34 -14.08
N PHE A 109 27.79 5.65 -12.93
CA PHE A 109 28.32 5.41 -11.59
C PHE A 109 27.76 4.10 -10.95
N LYS A 110 27.13 3.21 -11.71
CA LYS A 110 26.49 2.00 -11.18
C LYS A 110 27.41 1.23 -10.23
N LYS A 111 28.69 1.05 -10.58
CA LYS A 111 29.64 0.32 -9.71
C LYS A 111 29.87 1.00 -8.37
N ASP A 112 30.07 2.33 -8.37
CA ASP A 112 30.23 3.11 -7.12
C ASP A 112 28.96 3.07 -6.26
N LEU A 113 27.80 3.07 -6.91
CA LEU A 113 26.49 2.92 -6.24
C LEU A 113 26.31 1.52 -5.66
N GLU A 114 26.70 0.44 -6.38
CA GLU A 114 26.68 -0.94 -5.89
C GLU A 114 27.58 -1.11 -4.65
N GLU A 115 28.79 -0.53 -4.68
CA GLU A 115 29.68 -0.54 -3.51
C GLU A 115 29.07 0.20 -2.31
N ARG A 116 28.31 1.28 -2.55
CA ARG A 116 27.73 2.12 -1.50
C ARG A 116 26.41 1.58 -0.93
N PHE A 117 25.53 1.03 -1.77
CA PHE A 117 24.15 0.64 -1.40
C PHE A 117 23.93 -0.87 -1.43
N HIS A 118 24.94 -1.67 -1.70
CA HIS A 118 24.91 -3.11 -1.78
C HIS A 118 24.25 -3.66 -3.07
N ASP A 119 24.76 -4.77 -3.55
CA ASP A 119 24.28 -5.47 -4.75
C ASP A 119 22.82 -5.95 -4.64
N LEU A 120 22.35 -6.25 -3.43
CA LEU A 120 20.98 -6.69 -3.19
C LEU A 120 19.95 -5.66 -3.66
N PHE A 121 20.20 -4.36 -3.40
CA PHE A 121 19.33 -3.28 -3.87
C PHE A 121 19.21 -3.31 -5.39
N PHE A 122 20.33 -3.37 -6.11
CA PHE A 122 20.33 -3.42 -7.58
C PHE A 122 19.64 -4.65 -8.13
N ARG A 123 19.87 -5.81 -7.50
CA ARG A 123 19.19 -7.06 -7.88
C ARG A 123 17.67 -6.97 -7.69
N GLN A 124 17.21 -6.33 -6.63
CA GLN A 124 15.76 -6.15 -6.40
C GLN A 124 15.13 -5.26 -7.47
N ILE A 125 15.74 -4.11 -7.81
CA ILE A 125 15.20 -3.25 -8.86
C ILE A 125 15.29 -3.88 -10.26
N GLU A 126 16.32 -4.66 -10.56
CA GLU A 126 16.41 -5.47 -11.80
C GLU A 126 15.26 -6.48 -11.90
N LEU A 127 14.90 -7.14 -10.80
CA LEU A 127 13.77 -8.08 -10.78
C LEU A 127 12.44 -7.35 -10.95
N ARG A 128 12.20 -6.24 -10.25
CA ARG A 128 10.98 -5.43 -10.42
C ARG A 128 10.81 -4.94 -11.85
N ASN A 129 11.87 -4.40 -12.44
CA ASN A 129 11.85 -3.93 -13.83
C ASN A 129 11.54 -5.02 -14.88
N LYS A 130 11.71 -6.30 -14.56
CA LYS A 130 11.33 -7.40 -15.46
C LYS A 130 9.84 -7.70 -15.44
N THR A 131 9.14 -7.30 -14.39
CA THR A 131 7.71 -7.60 -14.18
C THR A 131 6.80 -6.40 -14.45
N PHE A 132 7.33 -5.17 -14.49
CA PHE A 132 6.58 -3.95 -14.73
C PHE A 132 6.50 -3.62 -16.23
N SER A 133 5.30 -3.28 -16.70
CA SER A 133 5.03 -2.74 -18.03
C SER A 133 3.96 -1.66 -17.93
N ASP A 134 4.10 -0.58 -18.71
CA ASP A 134 3.07 0.48 -18.76
C ASP A 134 1.71 -0.04 -19.23
N GLU A 135 1.70 -1.14 -19.98
CA GLU A 135 0.48 -1.77 -20.48
C GLU A 135 -0.40 -2.34 -19.37
N ILE A 136 0.21 -2.72 -18.21
CA ILE A 136 -0.54 -3.30 -17.08
C ILE A 136 -1.12 -2.26 -16.11
N ILE A 137 -0.83 -0.95 -16.29
CA ILE A 137 -1.31 0.10 -15.38
C ILE A 137 -2.84 0.09 -15.20
N PRO A 138 -3.66 -0.02 -16.28
CA PRO A 138 -5.12 -0.11 -16.13
C PRO A 138 -5.56 -1.31 -15.28
N ASP A 139 -4.89 -2.46 -15.44
CA ASP A 139 -5.20 -3.68 -14.69
C ASP A 139 -4.82 -3.52 -13.20
N LEU A 140 -3.69 -2.86 -12.89
CA LEU A 140 -3.30 -2.55 -11.51
C LEU A 140 -4.29 -1.60 -10.82
N VAL A 141 -4.84 -0.62 -11.55
CA VAL A 141 -5.90 0.27 -11.02
C VAL A 141 -7.15 -0.54 -10.69
N GLU A 142 -7.56 -1.44 -11.58
CA GLU A 142 -8.75 -2.27 -11.37
C GLU A 142 -8.52 -3.27 -10.23
N GLU A 143 -7.36 -3.91 -10.16
CA GLU A 143 -6.98 -4.81 -9.05
C GLU A 143 -7.07 -4.09 -7.69
N ASN A 144 -6.52 -2.88 -7.57
CA ASN A 144 -6.59 -2.08 -6.35
C ASN A 144 -8.04 -1.76 -5.95
N LYS A 145 -8.91 -1.46 -6.91
CA LYS A 145 -10.34 -1.23 -6.66
C LYS A 145 -11.05 -2.48 -6.18
N LEU A 146 -10.79 -3.62 -6.82
CA LEU A 146 -11.37 -4.91 -6.44
C LEU A 146 -10.91 -5.34 -5.04
N GLN A 147 -9.63 -5.14 -4.71
CA GLN A 147 -9.11 -5.40 -3.37
C GLN A 147 -9.82 -4.54 -2.32
N THR A 148 -10.02 -3.25 -2.61
CA THR A 148 -10.76 -2.35 -1.70
C THR A 148 -12.20 -2.79 -1.54
N GLU A 149 -12.87 -3.17 -2.63
CA GLU A 149 -14.25 -3.68 -2.61
C GLU A 149 -14.37 -4.95 -1.74
N TYR A 150 -13.42 -5.88 -1.86
CA TYR A 150 -13.37 -7.08 -1.04
C TYR A 150 -13.17 -6.74 0.45
N VAL A 151 -12.19 -5.88 0.78
CA VAL A 151 -11.92 -5.47 2.16
C VAL A 151 -13.15 -4.81 2.77
N ASN A 152 -13.82 -3.91 2.06
CA ASN A 152 -15.03 -3.24 2.52
C ASN A 152 -16.18 -4.24 2.75
N LEU A 153 -16.36 -5.21 1.85
CA LEU A 153 -17.36 -6.26 2.00
C LEU A 153 -17.12 -7.08 3.29
N ILE A 154 -15.91 -7.56 3.49
CA ILE A 154 -15.56 -8.37 4.67
C ILE A 154 -15.65 -7.57 5.97
N SER A 155 -15.20 -6.32 5.94
CA SER A 155 -15.23 -5.41 7.11
C SER A 155 -16.65 -5.00 7.49
N SER A 156 -17.58 -4.97 6.53
CA SER A 156 -18.98 -4.63 6.79
C SER A 156 -19.77 -5.74 7.46
N ALA A 157 -19.18 -6.93 7.65
CA ALA A 157 -19.85 -8.08 8.27
C ALA A 157 -20.25 -7.78 9.71
N LEU A 158 -21.56 -7.85 9.98
CA LEU A 158 -22.16 -7.78 11.31
C LEU A 158 -22.89 -9.10 11.59
N ILE A 159 -22.28 -9.94 12.42
CA ILE A 159 -22.78 -11.26 12.78
C ILE A 159 -23.47 -11.18 14.13
N GLN A 160 -24.76 -11.45 14.14
CA GLN A 160 -25.56 -11.52 15.37
C GLN A 160 -25.26 -12.82 16.13
N TYR A 161 -24.71 -12.68 17.33
CA TYR A 161 -24.43 -13.82 18.20
C TYR A 161 -24.57 -13.46 19.68
N LYS A 162 -25.29 -14.30 20.44
CA LYS A 162 -25.54 -14.10 21.88
C LYS A 162 -26.04 -12.70 22.24
N GLY A 163 -26.92 -12.13 21.40
CA GLY A 163 -27.53 -10.84 21.64
C GLY A 163 -26.67 -9.60 21.31
N ASN A 164 -25.50 -9.80 20.71
CA ASN A 164 -24.61 -8.74 20.27
C ASN A 164 -24.24 -8.89 18.80
N GLU A 165 -23.72 -7.81 18.20
CA GLU A 165 -23.16 -7.80 16.85
C GLU A 165 -21.63 -7.91 16.91
N TYR A 166 -21.08 -8.74 16.05
CA TYR A 166 -19.63 -8.98 15.95
C TYR A 166 -19.16 -8.92 14.50
N SER A 167 -17.98 -8.34 14.26
CA SER A 167 -17.29 -8.53 12.99
C SER A 167 -16.77 -9.97 12.85
N ILE A 168 -16.38 -10.36 11.62
CA ILE A 168 -15.75 -11.68 11.38
C ILE A 168 -14.54 -11.87 12.29
N SER A 169 -13.68 -10.86 12.40
CA SER A 169 -12.49 -10.92 13.27
C SER A 169 -12.85 -11.11 14.74
N GLN A 170 -13.89 -10.44 15.22
CA GLN A 170 -14.36 -10.60 16.60
C GLN A 170 -15.00 -11.95 16.87
N MET A 171 -15.56 -12.60 15.84
CA MET A 171 -16.07 -13.99 15.95
C MET A 171 -14.94 -14.99 16.22
N GLY A 172 -13.68 -14.64 15.95
CA GLY A 172 -12.49 -15.45 16.19
C GLY A 172 -12.42 -16.02 17.62
N LYS A 173 -12.82 -15.24 18.63
CA LYS A 173 -12.86 -15.67 20.03
C LYS A 173 -13.83 -16.85 20.27
N PHE A 174 -14.92 -16.91 19.53
CA PHE A 174 -15.92 -17.98 19.64
C PHE A 174 -15.60 -19.17 18.74
N THR A 175 -15.05 -18.91 17.54
CA THR A 175 -14.60 -20.00 16.65
C THR A 175 -13.36 -20.71 17.20
N SER A 176 -12.68 -20.13 18.19
CA SER A 176 -11.55 -20.74 18.92
C SER A 176 -11.91 -21.20 20.33
N SER A 177 -13.19 -21.19 20.71
CA SER A 177 -13.66 -21.63 22.05
C SER A 177 -13.28 -23.07 22.36
N LEU A 178 -13.03 -23.38 23.63
CA LEU A 178 -12.82 -24.76 24.08
C LEU A 178 -14.13 -25.59 24.02
N ASP A 179 -15.29 -24.92 24.09
CA ASP A 179 -16.60 -25.57 23.91
C ASP A 179 -16.83 -25.88 22.42
N ARG A 180 -17.02 -27.13 22.10
CA ARG A 180 -17.22 -27.63 20.73
C ARG A 180 -18.50 -27.09 20.08
N GLU A 181 -19.60 -27.02 20.83
CA GLU A 181 -20.87 -26.53 20.28
C GLU A 181 -20.80 -25.02 20.01
N GLU A 182 -20.19 -24.26 20.91
CA GLU A 182 -19.95 -22.84 20.67
C GLU A 182 -19.09 -22.61 19.42
N ARG A 183 -17.99 -23.37 19.25
CA ARG A 183 -17.17 -23.29 18.02
C ARG A 183 -17.98 -23.56 16.76
N ARG A 184 -18.80 -24.62 16.81
CA ARG A 184 -19.62 -25.05 15.67
C ARG A 184 -20.65 -23.99 15.29
N GLU A 185 -21.35 -23.43 16.26
CA GLU A 185 -22.35 -22.37 16.03
C GLU A 185 -21.68 -21.11 15.46
N ALA A 186 -20.60 -20.65 16.10
CA ALA A 186 -19.87 -19.47 15.65
C ALA A 186 -19.30 -19.64 14.23
N SER A 187 -18.68 -20.80 13.95
CA SER A 187 -18.15 -21.10 12.61
C SER A 187 -19.26 -21.12 11.56
N LYS A 188 -20.43 -21.71 11.89
CA LYS A 188 -21.57 -21.71 10.96
C LYS A 188 -22.01 -20.28 10.61
N LEU A 189 -22.15 -19.40 11.60
CA LEU A 189 -22.55 -18.01 11.37
C LEU A 189 -21.56 -17.24 10.49
N VAL A 190 -20.25 -17.47 10.66
CA VAL A 190 -19.22 -16.90 9.79
C VAL A 190 -19.37 -17.43 8.35
N TRP A 191 -19.56 -18.74 8.17
CA TRP A 191 -19.75 -19.32 6.85
C TRP A 191 -21.07 -18.89 6.19
N ASP A 192 -22.13 -18.69 6.96
CA ASP A 192 -23.41 -18.16 6.46
C ASP A 192 -23.24 -16.75 5.87
N PHE A 193 -22.33 -15.92 6.43
CA PHE A 193 -21.99 -14.63 5.84
C PHE A 193 -21.31 -14.79 4.47
N TYR A 194 -20.32 -15.68 4.36
CA TYR A 194 -19.66 -15.93 3.07
C TYR A 194 -20.64 -16.50 2.04
N GLN A 195 -21.51 -17.43 2.43
CA GLN A 195 -22.54 -18.00 1.56
C GLN A 195 -23.51 -16.95 1.03
N LYS A 196 -23.93 -15.99 1.86
CA LYS A 196 -24.80 -14.89 1.44
C LYS A 196 -24.15 -13.95 0.45
N ASN A 197 -22.83 -13.85 0.44
CA ASN A 197 -22.06 -12.95 -0.40
C ASN A 197 -21.28 -13.69 -1.50
N ASP A 198 -21.57 -14.96 -1.74
CA ASP A 198 -20.84 -15.84 -2.64
C ASP A 198 -20.80 -15.28 -4.07
N GLU A 199 -21.92 -14.81 -4.61
CA GLU A 199 -22.00 -14.22 -5.94
C GLU A 199 -21.10 -12.95 -6.03
N LYS A 200 -21.16 -12.08 -5.02
CA LYS A 200 -20.38 -10.84 -5.01
C LYS A 200 -18.89 -11.12 -4.85
N ILE A 201 -18.53 -12.05 -4.00
CA ILE A 201 -17.14 -12.49 -3.83
C ILE A 201 -16.64 -13.14 -5.14
N GLY A 202 -17.44 -14.01 -5.74
CA GLY A 202 -17.14 -14.64 -7.03
C GLY A 202 -16.94 -13.63 -8.15
N ASP A 203 -17.75 -12.58 -8.23
CA ASP A 203 -17.58 -11.49 -9.21
C ASP A 203 -16.24 -10.75 -9.00
N ILE A 204 -15.91 -10.38 -7.76
CA ILE A 204 -14.63 -9.72 -7.44
C ILE A 204 -13.44 -10.58 -7.88
N TYR A 205 -13.47 -11.90 -7.64
CA TYR A 205 -12.36 -12.80 -7.99
C TYR A 205 -12.32 -13.21 -9.47
N SER A 206 -13.39 -12.99 -10.23
CA SER A 206 -13.45 -13.35 -11.64
C SER A 206 -13.09 -12.21 -12.60
N ARG A 207 -13.01 -11.01 -12.10
CA ARG A 207 -12.62 -9.80 -12.83
C ARG A 207 -11.15 -9.54 -12.75
#